data_de74da680bcb08a905c99e21c9c6a1f6
#
_entry.id   de74da680bcb08a905c99e21c9c6a1f6
#
_cell.length_a   1.000
_cell.length_b   1.000
_cell.length_c   1.000
_cell.angle_alpha   90.00
_cell.angle_beta   90.00
_cell.angle_gamma   90.00
#
_symmetry.space_group_name_H-M   'P 1'
#
loop_
_entity.id
_entity.type
_entity.pdbx_description
1 polymer ?
#
loop_
_entity_poly.entity_id
_entity_poly.type
_entity_poly.pdbx_seq_one_letter_code
_entity_poly.pdbx_strand_id
1 'polypeptide(L)'
;MKTGIVDDSGFMRLVLKKIISKNSELEFVWDASDGIEAIDKNVSNPADLIISDMEMPRMDGLELLKNLKANNSNAECIIVSGQHESSAPKILEAIRVGAVGFVSKNDDTGQSNLDTMGKALNDLTKFIIKKIETEKINKDIKKIKIEDDFQPSNVLVIAGSAGSLDPLSDVFLELGEPKVPV
;
A
#
# COMPACT_ATOMS: atom_id res chain seq x y z
N MET A 1 2.77 -5.54 10.79
CA MET A 1 2.31 -4.22 10.28
C MET A 1 1.22 -3.69 11.18
N LYS A 2 1.40 -2.47 11.73
CA LYS A 2 0.36 -1.77 12.51
C LYS A 2 -0.82 -1.45 11.61
N THR A 3 -2.01 -1.90 12.00
CA THR A 3 -3.18 -1.85 11.12
C THR A 3 -4.33 -1.10 11.79
N GLY A 4 -4.81 -0.03 11.13
CA GLY A 4 -6.01 0.70 11.45
C GLY A 4 -7.21 0.21 10.63
N ILE A 5 -8.40 0.28 11.21
CA ILE A 5 -9.67 -0.10 10.57
C ILE A 5 -10.60 1.11 10.55
N VAL A 6 -11.23 1.37 9.40
CA VAL A 6 -12.20 2.46 9.26
C VAL A 6 -13.46 1.93 8.59
N ASP A 7 -14.59 1.95 9.28
CA ASP A 7 -15.89 1.48 8.78
C ASP A 7 -16.98 2.06 9.70
N ASP A 8 -18.07 2.57 9.16
CA ASP A 8 -19.16 3.13 9.96
C ASP A 8 -19.95 2.06 10.71
N SER A 9 -19.95 0.82 10.20
CA SER A 9 -20.58 -0.34 10.84
C SER A 9 -19.70 -0.90 11.97
N GLY A 10 -20.17 -0.78 13.21
CA GLY A 10 -19.51 -1.42 14.36
C GLY A 10 -19.37 -2.93 14.20
N PHE A 11 -20.33 -3.58 13.53
CA PHE A 11 -20.25 -5.01 13.23
C PHE A 11 -19.08 -5.32 12.27
N MET A 12 -18.93 -4.54 11.19
CA MET A 12 -17.84 -4.74 10.25
C MET A 12 -16.46 -4.49 10.89
N ARG A 13 -16.36 -3.49 11.76
CA ARG A 13 -15.11 -3.30 12.52
C ARG A 13 -14.75 -4.51 13.36
N LEU A 14 -15.73 -5.16 14.01
CA LEU A 14 -15.49 -6.42 14.76
C LEU A 14 -15.07 -7.57 13.83
N VAL A 15 -15.68 -7.69 12.66
CA VAL A 15 -15.33 -8.69 11.65
C VAL A 15 -13.88 -8.49 11.17
N LEU A 16 -13.54 -7.27 10.78
CA LEU A 16 -12.17 -6.95 10.33
C LEU A 16 -11.12 -7.17 11.43
N LYS A 17 -11.43 -6.82 12.68
CA LYS A 17 -10.56 -7.15 13.84
C LYS A 17 -10.32 -8.66 13.96
N LYS A 18 -11.38 -9.46 13.77
CA LYS A 18 -11.26 -10.92 13.82
C LYS A 18 -10.42 -11.47 12.66
N ILE A 19 -10.50 -10.87 11.47
CA ILE A 19 -9.66 -11.26 10.34
C ILE A 19 -8.20 -10.91 10.63
N ILE A 20 -7.93 -9.67 11.08
CA ILE A 20 -6.57 -9.22 11.45
C ILE A 20 -5.97 -10.11 12.53
N SER A 21 -6.73 -10.47 13.58
CA SER A 21 -6.23 -11.30 14.68
C SER A 21 -5.79 -12.70 14.28
N LYS A 22 -6.22 -13.19 13.12
CA LYS A 22 -5.80 -14.47 12.55
C LYS A 22 -4.52 -14.38 11.71
N ASN A 23 -4.06 -13.18 11.39
CA ASN A 23 -2.88 -12.95 10.59
C ASN A 23 -1.75 -12.40 11.47
N SER A 24 -0.72 -13.22 11.72
CA SER A 24 0.42 -12.87 12.57
C SER A 24 1.26 -11.70 12.04
N GLU A 25 1.11 -11.32 10.77
CA GLU A 25 1.83 -10.19 10.17
C GLU A 25 1.14 -8.84 10.43
N LEU A 26 -0.12 -8.87 10.92
CA LEU A 26 -0.93 -7.70 11.21
C LEU A 26 -1.10 -7.49 12.72
N GLU A 27 -0.91 -6.25 13.16
CA GLU A 27 -1.15 -5.80 14.53
C GLU A 27 -2.26 -4.76 14.52
N PHE A 28 -3.41 -5.07 15.11
CA PHE A 28 -4.48 -4.09 15.27
C PHE A 28 -4.05 -2.98 16.24
N VAL A 29 -4.16 -1.73 15.81
CA VAL A 29 -3.76 -0.57 16.65
C VAL A 29 -4.93 0.35 17.00
N TRP A 30 -5.86 0.57 16.08
CA TRP A 30 -7.07 1.37 16.32
C TRP A 30 -8.16 1.09 15.28
N ASP A 31 -9.40 1.47 15.61
CA ASP A 31 -10.51 1.55 14.66
C ASP A 31 -11.18 2.91 14.71
N ALA A 32 -11.84 3.31 13.63
CA ALA A 32 -12.56 4.55 13.48
C ALA A 32 -13.90 4.32 12.77
N SER A 33 -14.86 5.21 13.01
CA SER A 33 -16.19 5.15 12.40
C SER A 33 -16.31 5.97 11.12
N ASP A 34 -15.32 6.78 10.79
CA ASP A 34 -15.22 7.57 9.56
C ASP A 34 -13.81 8.10 9.32
N GLY A 35 -13.61 8.76 8.17
CA GLY A 35 -12.31 9.24 7.77
C GLY A 35 -11.72 10.33 8.66
N ILE A 36 -12.55 11.19 9.29
CA ILE A 36 -12.08 12.26 10.18
C ILE A 36 -11.46 11.65 11.44
N GLU A 37 -12.20 10.75 12.09
CA GLU A 37 -11.72 10.03 13.27
C GLU A 37 -10.46 9.22 12.95
N ALA A 38 -10.39 8.64 11.74
CA ALA A 38 -9.23 7.89 11.28
C ALA A 38 -7.98 8.76 11.17
N ILE A 39 -8.11 9.99 10.64
CA ILE A 39 -6.98 10.94 10.54
C ILE A 39 -6.45 11.28 11.93
N ASP A 40 -7.33 11.64 12.86
CA ASP A 40 -6.95 12.00 14.24
C ASP A 40 -6.21 10.86 14.94
N LYS A 41 -6.71 9.63 14.79
CA LYS A 41 -6.09 8.43 15.36
C LYS A 41 -4.76 8.11 14.69
N ASN A 42 -4.67 8.26 13.38
CA ASN A 42 -3.44 8.01 12.63
C ASN A 42 -2.33 9.02 12.94
N VAL A 43 -2.67 10.28 13.26
CA VAL A 43 -1.71 11.27 13.75
C VAL A 43 -1.15 10.87 15.11
N SER A 44 -2.02 10.40 16.02
CA SER A 44 -1.64 10.03 17.38
C SER A 44 -0.92 8.68 17.48
N ASN A 45 -1.30 7.73 16.66
CA ASN A 45 -0.74 6.38 16.59
C ASN A 45 -0.67 5.91 15.12
N PRO A 46 0.41 6.25 14.40
CA PRO A 46 0.54 5.96 12.99
C PRO A 46 0.41 4.47 12.67
N ALA A 47 -0.45 4.14 11.69
CA ALA A 47 -0.58 2.81 11.13
C ALA A 47 0.30 2.65 9.89
N ASP A 48 0.75 1.42 9.61
CA ASP A 48 1.43 1.04 8.38
C ASP A 48 0.43 0.69 7.29
N LEU A 49 -0.73 0.16 7.69
CA LEU A 49 -1.84 -0.25 6.84
C LEU A 49 -3.15 0.31 7.38
N ILE A 50 -3.98 0.86 6.51
CA ILE A 50 -5.35 1.27 6.83
C ILE A 50 -6.30 0.46 5.94
N ILE A 51 -7.23 -0.26 6.56
CA ILE A 51 -8.32 -0.97 5.89
C ILE A 51 -9.56 -0.10 6.05
N SER A 52 -10.03 0.51 4.97
CA SER A 52 -11.11 1.50 5.00
C SER A 52 -12.30 1.08 4.17
N ASP A 53 -13.50 1.24 4.73
CA ASP A 53 -14.71 1.25 3.91
C ASP A 53 -14.65 2.39 2.90
N MET A 54 -15.30 2.19 1.75
CA MET A 54 -15.48 3.22 0.73
C MET A 54 -16.54 4.24 1.13
N GLU A 55 -17.66 3.77 1.66
CA GLU A 55 -18.85 4.60 1.92
C GLU A 55 -19.06 4.81 3.41
N MET A 56 -18.72 6.00 3.88
CA MET A 56 -18.85 6.39 5.29
C MET A 56 -19.38 7.82 5.40
N PRO A 57 -20.06 8.17 6.51
CA PRO A 57 -20.51 9.54 6.75
C PRO A 57 -19.32 10.48 6.99
N ARG A 58 -19.53 11.78 6.82
CA ARG A 58 -18.60 12.88 7.06
C ARG A 58 -17.38 12.92 6.12
N MET A 59 -16.61 11.85 6.07
CA MET A 59 -15.46 11.67 5.18
C MET A 59 -15.43 10.21 4.71
N ASP A 60 -15.59 10.01 3.40
CA ASP A 60 -15.58 8.69 2.78
C ASP A 60 -14.14 8.13 2.62
N GLY A 61 -14.03 6.86 2.20
CA GLY A 61 -12.73 6.20 2.06
C GLY A 61 -11.82 6.81 1.00
N LEU A 62 -12.39 7.38 -0.07
CA LEU A 62 -11.63 8.08 -1.10
C LEU A 62 -11.08 9.41 -0.59
N GLU A 63 -11.90 10.17 0.13
CA GLU A 63 -11.49 11.44 0.76
C GLU A 63 -10.42 11.18 1.84
N LEU A 64 -10.59 10.14 2.66
CA LEU A 64 -9.57 9.71 3.62
C LEU A 64 -8.24 9.42 2.93
N LEU A 65 -8.25 8.61 1.87
CA LEU A 65 -7.04 8.28 1.12
C LEU A 65 -6.36 9.52 0.55
N LYS A 66 -7.12 10.46 -0.06
CA LYS A 66 -6.59 11.73 -0.56
C LYS A 66 -5.93 12.54 0.55
N ASN A 67 -6.54 12.61 1.72
CA ASN A 67 -5.97 13.31 2.89
C ASN A 67 -4.69 12.66 3.40
N LEU A 68 -4.65 11.32 3.49
CA LEU A 68 -3.45 10.60 3.88
C LEU A 68 -2.28 10.88 2.93
N LYS A 69 -2.51 10.87 1.62
CA LYS A 69 -1.48 11.18 0.61
C LYS A 69 -1.06 12.65 0.66
N ALA A 70 -1.98 13.59 0.81
CA ALA A 70 -1.68 15.02 0.92
C ALA A 70 -0.82 15.35 2.16
N ASN A 71 -1.00 14.60 3.25
CA ASN A 71 -0.23 14.74 4.49
C ASN A 71 1.04 13.86 4.52
N ASN A 72 1.46 13.30 3.37
CA ASN A 72 2.63 12.43 3.26
C ASN A 72 2.62 11.25 4.25
N SER A 73 1.45 10.70 4.54
CA SER A 73 1.35 9.47 5.34
C SER A 73 1.98 8.32 4.59
N ASN A 74 2.81 7.54 5.28
CA ASN A 74 3.39 6.31 4.74
C ASN A 74 2.43 5.11 4.81
N ALA A 75 1.23 5.29 5.36
CA ALA A 75 0.25 4.22 5.46
C ALA A 75 -0.20 3.77 4.08
N GLU A 76 -0.10 2.48 3.83
CA GLU A 76 -0.77 1.85 2.68
C GLU A 76 -2.26 1.73 2.97
N CYS A 77 -3.10 1.78 1.94
CA CYS A 77 -4.55 1.74 2.11
C CYS A 77 -5.16 0.64 1.24
N ILE A 78 -5.97 -0.21 1.87
CA ILE A 78 -6.86 -1.18 1.21
C ILE A 78 -8.29 -0.66 1.36
N ILE A 79 -9.02 -0.57 0.25
CA ILE A 79 -10.44 -0.21 0.26
C ILE A 79 -11.28 -1.47 0.36
N VAL A 80 -12.23 -1.47 1.28
CA VAL A 80 -13.26 -2.50 1.40
C VAL A 80 -14.60 -1.88 1.07
N SER A 81 -15.42 -2.50 0.22
CA SER A 81 -16.72 -1.93 -0.17
C SER A 81 -17.72 -3.00 -0.50
N GLY A 82 -19.02 -2.69 -0.31
CA GLY A 82 -20.11 -3.48 -0.86
C GLY A 82 -20.13 -3.41 -2.41
N GLN A 83 -20.81 -4.36 -3.04
CA GLN A 83 -21.06 -4.32 -4.48
C GLN A 83 -22.23 -3.37 -4.77
N HIS A 84 -21.92 -2.09 -4.99
CA HIS A 84 -22.87 -1.15 -5.58
C HIS A 84 -22.29 -0.63 -6.90
N GLU A 85 -23.08 -0.60 -7.96
CA GLU A 85 -22.66 -0.05 -9.26
C GLU A 85 -22.17 1.40 -9.14
N SER A 86 -22.71 2.16 -8.18
CA SER A 86 -22.28 3.52 -7.86
C SER A 86 -20.86 3.63 -7.29
N SER A 87 -20.33 2.57 -6.72
CA SER A 87 -18.99 2.58 -6.07
C SER A 87 -17.85 2.34 -7.06
N ALA A 88 -18.11 1.75 -8.23
CA ALA A 88 -17.07 1.40 -9.20
C ALA A 88 -16.20 2.58 -9.66
N PRO A 89 -16.73 3.77 -10.00
CA PRO A 89 -15.92 4.93 -10.36
C PRO A 89 -15.03 5.40 -9.21
N LYS A 90 -15.54 5.39 -7.98
CA LYS A 90 -14.79 5.77 -6.77
C LYS A 90 -13.66 4.80 -6.48
N ILE A 91 -13.89 3.49 -6.66
CA ILE A 91 -12.86 2.45 -6.50
C ILE A 91 -11.72 2.67 -7.50
N LEU A 92 -12.04 2.91 -8.77
CA LEU A 92 -11.02 3.20 -9.79
C LEU A 92 -10.22 4.46 -9.46
N GLU A 93 -10.90 5.50 -8.96
CA GLU A 93 -10.22 6.72 -8.51
C GLU A 93 -9.33 6.45 -7.30
N ALA A 94 -9.78 5.67 -6.31
CA ALA A 94 -8.97 5.28 -5.16
C ALA A 94 -7.68 4.56 -5.57
N ILE A 95 -7.76 3.62 -6.53
CA ILE A 95 -6.56 2.95 -7.07
C ILE A 95 -5.61 3.97 -7.73
N ARG A 96 -6.13 4.92 -8.51
CA ARG A 96 -5.32 5.99 -9.15
C ARG A 96 -4.66 6.91 -8.12
N VAL A 97 -5.33 7.20 -7.01
CA VAL A 97 -4.79 7.99 -5.90
C VAL A 97 -3.72 7.21 -5.11
N GLY A 98 -3.70 5.88 -5.21
CA GLY A 98 -2.68 5.03 -4.60
C GLY A 98 -3.19 4.09 -3.51
N ALA A 99 -4.48 3.67 -3.57
CA ALA A 99 -4.91 2.50 -2.84
C ALA A 99 -4.19 1.26 -3.39
N VAL A 100 -3.73 0.38 -2.51
CA VAL A 100 -3.00 -0.83 -2.91
C VAL A 100 -3.93 -1.85 -3.56
N GLY A 101 -5.19 -1.85 -3.16
CA GLY A 101 -6.18 -2.76 -3.71
C GLY A 101 -7.57 -2.53 -3.13
N PHE A 102 -8.47 -3.34 -3.64
CA PHE A 102 -9.87 -3.35 -3.27
C PHE A 102 -10.30 -4.76 -2.84
N VAL A 103 -11.15 -4.84 -1.84
CA VAL A 103 -11.77 -6.08 -1.37
C VAL A 103 -13.29 -5.90 -1.29
N SER A 104 -14.03 -6.82 -1.89
CA SER A 104 -15.49 -6.84 -1.77
C SER A 104 -15.93 -7.36 -0.40
N LYS A 105 -16.91 -6.69 0.22
CA LYS A 105 -17.61 -7.18 1.43
C LYS A 105 -18.52 -8.37 1.13
N ASN A 106 -18.94 -8.51 -0.13
CA ASN A 106 -19.88 -9.52 -0.59
C ASN A 106 -19.21 -10.46 -1.59
N ASP A 107 -19.71 -11.68 -1.69
CA ASP A 107 -19.36 -12.60 -2.75
C ASP A 107 -20.18 -12.32 -4.05
N ASP A 108 -19.97 -13.13 -5.09
CA ASP A 108 -20.67 -13.02 -6.38
C ASP A 108 -22.20 -13.21 -6.26
N THR A 109 -22.67 -13.77 -5.14
CA THR A 109 -24.11 -13.94 -4.84
C THR A 109 -24.70 -12.75 -4.08
N GLY A 110 -23.87 -11.74 -3.75
CA GLY A 110 -24.27 -10.58 -2.95
C GLY A 110 -24.34 -10.85 -1.44
N GLN A 111 -23.87 -12.01 -0.98
CA GLN A 111 -23.82 -12.36 0.44
C GLN A 111 -22.46 -12.03 1.03
N SER A 112 -22.44 -11.58 2.29
CA SER A 112 -21.19 -11.36 3.02
C SER A 112 -20.45 -12.69 3.25
N ASN A 113 -19.28 -12.83 2.63
CA ASN A 113 -18.43 -14.01 2.79
C ASN A 113 -17.12 -13.63 3.51
N LEU A 114 -17.10 -13.91 4.82
CA LEU A 114 -15.97 -13.56 5.68
C LEU A 114 -14.68 -14.28 5.31
N ASP A 115 -14.77 -15.52 4.84
CA ASP A 115 -13.60 -16.31 4.47
C ASP A 115 -12.99 -15.79 3.16
N THR A 116 -13.81 -15.45 2.17
CA THR A 116 -13.36 -14.85 0.91
C THR A 116 -12.72 -13.49 1.15
N MET A 117 -13.37 -12.63 1.95
CA MET A 117 -12.82 -11.32 2.33
C MET A 117 -11.50 -11.48 3.10
N GLY A 118 -11.43 -12.40 4.06
CA GLY A 118 -10.22 -12.68 4.82
C GLY A 118 -9.08 -13.16 3.95
N LYS A 119 -9.35 -14.03 2.97
CA LYS A 119 -8.36 -14.48 2.00
C LYS A 119 -7.84 -13.33 1.14
N ALA A 120 -8.73 -12.52 0.57
CA ALA A 120 -8.36 -11.38 -0.25
C ALA A 120 -7.51 -10.35 0.53
N LEU A 121 -7.88 -10.05 1.78
CA LEU A 121 -7.10 -9.19 2.65
C LEU A 121 -5.70 -9.76 2.94
N ASN A 122 -5.60 -11.06 3.20
CA ASN A 122 -4.31 -11.72 3.43
C ASN A 122 -3.42 -11.68 2.19
N ASP A 123 -3.96 -11.90 0.99
CA ASP A 123 -3.20 -11.87 -0.25
C ASP A 123 -2.68 -10.45 -0.54
N LEU A 124 -3.50 -9.41 -0.36
CA LEU A 124 -3.06 -8.01 -0.48
C LEU A 124 -2.01 -7.65 0.60
N THR A 125 -2.17 -8.11 1.83
CA THR A 125 -1.18 -7.89 2.90
C THR A 125 0.18 -8.45 2.51
N LYS A 126 0.25 -9.68 2.02
CA LYS A 126 1.50 -10.29 1.54
C LYS A 126 2.14 -9.49 0.41
N PHE A 127 1.32 -8.98 -0.52
CA PHE A 127 1.81 -8.12 -1.59
C PHE A 127 2.44 -6.83 -1.04
N ILE A 128 1.78 -6.17 -0.07
CA ILE A 128 2.29 -4.96 0.57
C ILE A 128 3.62 -5.23 1.28
N ILE A 129 3.72 -6.29 2.06
CA ILE A 129 4.94 -6.66 2.77
C ILE A 129 6.09 -6.84 1.79
N LYS A 130 5.87 -7.61 0.72
CA LYS A 130 6.88 -7.84 -0.32
C LYS A 130 7.30 -6.53 -1.02
N LYS A 131 6.35 -5.63 -1.30
CA LYS A 131 6.63 -4.29 -1.86
C LYS A 131 7.54 -3.49 -0.94
N ILE A 132 7.19 -3.40 0.36
CA ILE A 132 7.98 -2.66 1.36
C ILE A 132 9.40 -3.23 1.50
N GLU A 133 9.55 -4.55 1.51
CA GLU A 133 10.86 -5.21 1.56
C GLU A 133 11.70 -4.87 0.33
N THR A 134 11.10 -4.92 -0.86
CA THR A 134 11.79 -4.57 -2.12
C THR A 134 12.22 -3.10 -2.13
N GLU A 135 11.37 -2.18 -1.68
CA GLU A 135 11.71 -0.76 -1.58
C GLU A 135 12.83 -0.47 -0.57
N LYS A 136 12.88 -1.20 0.55
CA LYS A 136 13.99 -1.13 1.52
C LYS A 136 15.30 -1.57 0.88
N ILE A 137 15.30 -2.72 0.21
CA ILE A 137 16.49 -3.24 -0.49
C ILE A 137 16.99 -2.22 -1.51
N ASN A 138 16.10 -1.64 -2.32
CA ASN A 138 16.48 -0.64 -3.32
C ASN A 138 17.03 0.66 -2.69
N LYS A 139 16.50 1.10 -1.54
CA LYS A 139 17.04 2.24 -0.79
C LYS A 139 18.42 1.95 -0.21
N ASP A 140 18.67 0.75 0.25
CA ASP A 140 19.96 0.33 0.79
C ASP A 140 21.00 0.21 -0.34
N ILE A 141 20.62 -0.29 -1.51
CA ILE A 141 21.47 -0.31 -2.72
C ILE A 141 21.86 1.11 -3.14
N LYS A 142 20.92 2.06 -3.16
CA LYS A 142 21.19 3.48 -3.45
C LYS A 142 22.12 4.17 -2.44
N LYS A 143 22.27 3.61 -1.22
CA LYS A 143 23.19 4.12 -0.19
C LYS A 143 24.61 3.55 -0.29
N ILE A 144 24.83 2.52 -1.09
CA ILE A 144 26.18 2.01 -1.36
C ILE A 144 26.90 3.09 -2.17
N LYS A 145 27.64 3.98 -1.50
CA LYS A 145 28.62 4.83 -2.15
C LYS A 145 29.65 3.91 -2.79
N ILE A 146 29.76 3.98 -4.11
CA ILE A 146 30.94 3.43 -4.79
C ILE A 146 32.09 4.28 -4.27
N GLU A 147 32.93 3.72 -3.39
CA GLU A 147 34.16 4.38 -2.98
C GLU A 147 35.02 4.63 -4.24
N ASP A 148 35.59 5.83 -4.35
CA ASP A 148 36.30 6.35 -5.52
C ASP A 148 37.61 5.59 -5.90
N ASP A 149 37.78 4.38 -5.42
CA ASP A 149 38.94 3.52 -5.71
C ASP A 149 38.74 2.58 -6.90
N PHE A 150 37.79 2.94 -7.79
CA PHE A 150 37.54 2.18 -8.99
C PHE A 150 38.65 2.40 -10.01
N GLN A 151 39.58 1.44 -10.15
CA GLN A 151 40.46 1.40 -11.31
C GLN A 151 39.60 1.24 -12.57
N PRO A 152 39.79 2.06 -13.60
CA PRO A 152 38.95 2.02 -14.80
C PRO A 152 39.03 0.62 -15.43
N SER A 153 37.96 -0.12 -15.33
CA SER A 153 37.81 -1.37 -16.09
C SER A 153 37.20 -1.07 -17.45
N ASN A 154 37.74 -1.69 -18.50
CA ASN A 154 37.28 -1.48 -19.88
C ASN A 154 35.92 -2.09 -20.20
N VAL A 155 35.25 -2.75 -19.22
CA VAL A 155 33.97 -3.42 -19.42
C VAL A 155 33.09 -3.23 -18.20
N LEU A 156 31.93 -2.63 -18.40
CA LEU A 156 30.83 -2.58 -17.44
C LEU A 156 29.76 -3.59 -17.86
N VAL A 157 29.47 -4.60 -17.01
CA VAL A 157 28.38 -5.54 -17.25
C VAL A 157 27.25 -5.22 -16.29
N ILE A 158 26.09 -4.85 -16.83
CA ILE A 158 24.87 -4.62 -16.08
C ILE A 158 23.86 -5.72 -16.44
N ALA A 159 23.43 -6.52 -15.46
CA ALA A 159 22.41 -7.53 -15.63
C ALA A 159 21.14 -7.12 -14.90
N GLY A 160 19.99 -7.22 -15.57
CA GLY A 160 18.70 -6.92 -15.00
C GLY A 160 17.61 -7.86 -15.53
N SER A 161 16.51 -8.01 -14.78
CA SER A 161 15.29 -8.68 -15.23
C SER A 161 14.34 -7.67 -15.86
N ALA A 162 13.28 -8.14 -16.55
CA ALA A 162 12.28 -7.28 -17.20
C ALA A 162 11.62 -6.24 -16.27
N GLY A 163 11.61 -6.49 -14.93
CA GLY A 163 11.10 -5.55 -13.93
C GLY A 163 12.12 -4.53 -13.40
N SER A 164 13.35 -4.51 -13.92
CA SER A 164 14.44 -3.63 -13.45
C SER A 164 14.78 -2.49 -14.41
N LEU A 165 13.93 -2.21 -15.41
CA LEU A 165 14.19 -1.17 -16.41
C LEU A 165 14.25 0.24 -15.78
N ASP A 166 13.31 0.59 -14.90
CA ASP A 166 13.30 1.89 -14.24
C ASP A 166 14.52 2.13 -13.33
N PRO A 167 14.88 1.18 -12.44
CA PRO A 167 16.11 1.28 -11.66
C PRO A 167 17.40 1.36 -12.51
N LEU A 168 17.46 0.67 -13.65
CA LEU A 168 18.60 0.74 -14.56
C LEU A 168 18.68 2.10 -15.26
N SER A 169 17.55 2.67 -15.64
CA SER A 169 17.48 4.02 -16.22
C SER A 169 18.02 5.07 -15.25
N ASP A 170 17.67 4.98 -13.97
CA ASP A 170 18.19 5.86 -12.92
C ASP A 170 19.72 5.74 -12.78
N VAL A 171 20.26 4.51 -12.82
CA VAL A 171 21.71 4.27 -12.77
C VAL A 171 22.43 4.89 -13.97
N PHE A 172 21.85 4.76 -15.18
CA PHE A 172 22.44 5.36 -16.37
C PHE A 172 22.40 6.89 -16.34
N LEU A 173 21.34 7.49 -15.79
CA LEU A 173 21.26 8.94 -15.61
C LEU A 173 22.28 9.48 -14.60
N GLU A 174 22.57 8.73 -13.54
CA GLU A 174 23.56 9.11 -12.52
C GLU A 174 25.01 8.93 -13.00
N LEU A 175 25.27 7.94 -13.86
CA LEU A 175 26.62 7.69 -14.41
C LEU A 175 27.03 8.72 -15.46
N GLY A 176 26.09 9.47 -16.02
CA GLY A 176 26.37 10.44 -17.08
C GLY A 176 26.84 9.80 -18.40
N GLU A 177 27.27 10.61 -19.35
CA GLU A 177 27.81 10.09 -20.60
C GLU A 177 29.15 9.37 -20.34
N PRO A 178 29.28 8.08 -20.75
CA PRO A 178 30.51 7.35 -20.59
C PRO A 178 31.59 8.03 -21.42
N LYS A 179 32.67 8.48 -20.75
CA LYS A 179 33.89 8.97 -21.43
C LYS A 179 34.65 7.78 -22.00
N VAL A 180 34.09 7.11 -23.00
CA VAL A 180 34.78 6.05 -23.72
C VAL A 180 35.40 6.70 -24.96
N PRO A 181 36.73 6.58 -25.19
CA PRO A 181 37.31 7.00 -26.47
C PRO A 181 36.67 6.14 -27.60
N VAL A 182 36.20 6.80 -28.65
CA VAL A 182 35.77 6.17 -29.89
C VAL A 182 36.98 5.57 -30.61
#